data_15da26609b80ce81acde114474420ad6
#
_entry.id   15da26609b80ce81acde114474420ad6
#
_cell.length_a   1.000
_cell.length_b   1.000
_cell.length_c   1.000
_cell.angle_alpha   90.00
_cell.angle_beta   90.00
_cell.angle_gamma   90.00
#
_symmetry.space_group_name_H-M   'P 1'
#
loop_
_entity.id
_entity.type
_entity.pdbx_description
1 polymer ?
#
loop_
_entity_poly.entity_id
_entity_poly.type
_entity_poly.pdbx_seq_one_letter_code
_entity_poly.pdbx_strand_id
1 'polypeptide(L)'
;MEITLDQLTQAINRLSPYKAPGSDGITNIVFQHGHQLANYLLPVFNAAVKLQLPYEPWKESITVILCKPGKPNYSAPKAYHPIALLNTMAKLLSVIMADRTVYILETHNLLLATHFGGHPGHTTEDSLHLLESTVCNTWKQGKVASALFLDIEGAFPNAIMDRLLHNMKCRQLPPEIVQYTKQLLLGRKTRLRFDDYSSEWFDITNGIGQGDPLSMIFYIIYSSDLVDIAKKSKGELVLAFVNNTVLIAVAKTFQETHMILHSMLERRGGVYNWSSKHNSKFEMSKFGLIDFTLNRSKEHPPIVIHRITIKPSKSHKFLGVMVDQELHWKEHASYALAKGVAYVALIRRISTSAHRVPPRLMHQLYRSIAVTKMLYAASVWLKPVFTADSQSLTRGSQGIVKKLVQVQRATAITITGVMRTSPTDSTEIHANLMPMSTLVQKMLFNLSIRIASLPESHLLHELASRVKKHNVVHHKMALHHLLHGLKLKLGTIDHHPMSYPAKLTDTFYHRYHCLEGRRLLRLPTV
;
A
#
# COMPACT_ATOMS: atom_id res chain seq x y z
N MET A 1 -0.27 30.86 -1.15
CA MET A 1 0.11 29.53 -0.58
C MET A 1 1.62 29.55 -0.29
N GLU A 2 2.02 30.10 0.86
CA GLU A 2 3.43 30.35 1.18
C GLU A 2 4.04 29.12 1.89
N ILE A 3 5.26 28.73 1.50
CA ILE A 3 6.04 27.67 2.14
C ILE A 3 6.82 28.29 3.28
N THR A 4 6.79 27.66 4.46
CA THR A 4 7.56 28.11 5.63
C THR A 4 8.93 27.43 5.66
N LEU A 5 9.89 28.07 6.35
CA LEU A 5 11.22 27.50 6.54
C LEU A 5 11.14 26.15 7.30
N ASP A 6 10.22 26.01 8.23
CA ASP A 6 10.00 24.76 8.97
C ASP A 6 9.55 23.62 8.05
N GLN A 7 8.59 23.87 7.15
CA GLN A 7 8.15 22.88 6.16
C GLN A 7 9.30 22.42 5.25
N LEU A 8 10.11 23.34 4.79
CA LEU A 8 11.28 23.02 3.96
C LEU A 8 12.32 22.23 4.74
N THR A 9 12.63 22.62 5.98
CA THR A 9 13.58 21.92 6.85
C THR A 9 13.10 20.49 7.16
N GLN A 10 11.81 20.32 7.46
CA GLN A 10 11.23 19.00 7.66
C GLN A 10 11.31 18.13 6.40
N ALA A 11 11.06 18.70 5.21
CA ALA A 11 11.21 17.99 3.95
C ALA A 11 12.66 17.54 3.72
N ILE A 12 13.65 18.40 3.99
CA ILE A 12 15.08 18.09 3.90
C ILE A 12 15.44 16.94 4.84
N ASN A 13 15.00 16.99 6.10
CA ASN A 13 15.31 15.98 7.12
C ASN A 13 14.73 14.59 6.79
N ARG A 14 13.63 14.53 6.02
CA ARG A 14 13.02 13.27 5.56
C ARG A 14 13.71 12.65 4.34
N LEU A 15 14.59 13.37 3.67
CA LEU A 15 15.33 12.81 2.53
C LEU A 15 16.24 11.67 2.98
N SER A 16 16.29 10.60 2.21
CA SER A 16 17.28 9.53 2.41
C SER A 16 18.62 9.96 1.79
N PRO A 17 19.73 10.05 2.56
CA PRO A 17 20.97 10.72 2.13
C PRO A 17 21.58 10.14 0.84
N TYR A 18 21.55 8.81 0.71
CA TYR A 18 22.26 8.08 -0.37
C TYR A 18 21.35 7.66 -1.53
N LYS A 19 20.27 8.41 -1.81
CA LYS A 19 19.45 8.19 -3.01
C LYS A 19 20.14 8.76 -4.24
N ALA A 20 19.95 8.10 -5.39
CA ALA A 20 20.47 8.56 -6.67
C ALA A 20 19.95 9.98 -7.00
N PRO A 21 20.84 10.88 -7.43
CA PRO A 21 20.47 12.23 -7.86
C PRO A 21 19.76 12.23 -9.22
N GLY A 22 19.19 13.37 -9.59
CA GLY A 22 18.68 13.64 -10.94
C GLY A 22 19.77 14.00 -11.95
N SER A 23 19.37 14.74 -13.00
CA SER A 23 20.27 15.21 -14.08
C SER A 23 21.33 16.20 -13.60
N ASP A 24 21.07 16.92 -12.49
CA ASP A 24 21.99 17.88 -11.86
C ASP A 24 23.13 17.22 -11.07
N GLY A 25 23.07 15.91 -10.81
CA GLY A 25 24.06 15.19 -10.02
C GLY A 25 24.07 15.53 -8.52
N ILE A 26 23.20 16.42 -8.04
CA ILE A 26 23.18 16.88 -6.64
C ILE A 26 22.47 15.84 -5.77
N THR A 27 23.24 15.24 -4.85
CA THR A 27 22.71 14.22 -3.92
C THR A 27 21.97 14.85 -2.74
N ASN A 28 21.07 14.09 -2.11
CA ASN A 28 20.27 14.54 -0.96
C ASN A 28 21.14 14.99 0.23
N ILE A 29 22.32 14.38 0.41
CA ILE A 29 23.24 14.68 1.53
C ILE A 29 23.72 16.15 1.51
N VAL A 30 23.81 16.76 0.32
CA VAL A 30 24.19 18.17 0.17
C VAL A 30 23.20 19.08 0.91
N PHE A 31 21.90 18.81 0.77
CA PHE A 31 20.87 19.61 1.45
C PHE A 31 20.78 19.32 2.94
N GLN A 32 21.08 18.10 3.37
CA GLN A 32 21.08 17.74 4.80
C GLN A 32 22.24 18.38 5.58
N HIS A 33 23.39 18.54 4.95
CA HIS A 33 24.56 19.17 5.58
C HIS A 33 24.70 20.67 5.25
N GLY A 34 24.03 21.14 4.22
CA GLY A 34 24.04 22.54 3.83
C GLY A 34 22.99 23.36 4.60
N HIS A 35 23.16 23.57 5.91
CA HIS A 35 22.16 24.19 6.79
C HIS A 35 21.64 25.56 6.31
N GLN A 36 22.46 26.33 5.59
CA GLN A 36 22.05 27.63 5.07
C GLN A 36 21.28 27.53 3.73
N LEU A 37 21.36 26.40 3.02
CA LEU A 37 20.72 26.24 1.72
C LEU A 37 19.19 26.40 1.78
N ALA A 38 18.57 26.02 2.88
CA ALA A 38 17.14 26.18 3.07
C ALA A 38 16.69 27.66 2.95
N ASN A 39 17.49 28.63 3.46
CA ASN A 39 17.18 30.05 3.38
C ASN A 39 17.21 30.59 1.94
N TYR A 40 18.08 30.04 1.08
CA TYR A 40 18.16 30.41 -0.33
C TYR A 40 17.10 29.69 -1.18
N LEU A 41 16.75 28.45 -0.83
CA LEU A 41 15.73 27.68 -1.55
C LEU A 41 14.32 28.21 -1.28
N LEU A 42 14.06 28.69 -0.06
CA LEU A 42 12.73 29.12 0.37
C LEU A 42 12.10 30.18 -0.56
N PRO A 43 12.79 31.30 -0.90
CA PRO A 43 12.23 32.29 -1.81
C PRO A 43 12.03 31.73 -3.24
N VAL A 44 12.91 30.84 -3.72
CA VAL A 44 12.77 30.19 -5.03
C VAL A 44 11.53 29.31 -5.08
N PHE A 45 11.32 28.48 -4.05
CA PHE A 45 10.13 27.63 -3.96
C PHE A 45 8.84 28.44 -3.83
N ASN A 46 8.86 29.49 -3.01
CA ASN A 46 7.71 30.38 -2.88
C ASN A 46 7.40 31.12 -4.20
N ALA A 47 8.41 31.56 -4.93
CA ALA A 47 8.21 32.14 -6.26
C ALA A 47 7.59 31.13 -7.24
N ALA A 48 8.12 29.90 -7.31
CA ALA A 48 7.58 28.86 -8.19
C ALA A 48 6.11 28.53 -7.87
N VAL A 49 5.75 28.44 -6.60
CA VAL A 49 4.35 28.17 -6.16
C VAL A 49 3.45 29.37 -6.41
N LYS A 50 3.90 30.61 -6.11
CA LYS A 50 3.12 31.83 -6.31
C LYS A 50 2.85 32.10 -7.80
N LEU A 51 3.85 31.89 -8.64
CA LEU A 51 3.74 32.05 -10.09
C LEU A 51 3.08 30.84 -10.75
N GLN A 52 2.90 29.74 -10.01
CA GLN A 52 2.40 28.46 -10.54
C GLN A 52 3.27 27.91 -11.69
N LEU A 53 4.54 28.24 -11.69
CA LEU A 53 5.51 27.88 -12.73
C LEU A 53 6.68 27.12 -12.10
N PRO A 54 6.74 25.78 -12.24
CA PRO A 54 7.95 25.03 -11.92
C PRO A 54 9.13 25.51 -12.75
N TYR A 55 10.31 25.59 -12.15
CA TYR A 55 11.53 25.91 -12.89
C TYR A 55 11.81 24.84 -13.95
N GLU A 56 12.07 25.23 -15.20
CA GLU A 56 12.14 24.31 -16.34
C GLU A 56 13.07 23.10 -16.13
N PRO A 57 14.29 23.24 -15.57
CA PRO A 57 15.16 22.09 -15.29
C PRO A 57 14.56 21.09 -14.28
N TRP A 58 13.54 21.46 -13.48
CA TRP A 58 12.87 20.52 -12.60
C TRP A 58 11.93 19.55 -13.32
N LYS A 59 11.60 19.83 -14.58
CA LYS A 59 10.79 18.96 -15.44
C LYS A 59 11.62 17.89 -16.14
N GLU A 60 12.94 17.95 -16.01
CA GLU A 60 13.86 16.97 -16.54
C GLU A 60 14.06 15.80 -15.58
N SER A 61 14.13 14.60 -16.12
CA SER A 61 14.40 13.38 -15.34
C SER A 61 15.31 12.43 -16.10
N ILE A 62 16.04 11.59 -15.34
CA ILE A 62 16.71 10.43 -15.91
C ILE A 62 15.86 9.22 -15.58
N THR A 63 15.35 8.52 -16.59
CA THR A 63 14.59 7.28 -16.39
C THR A 63 15.54 6.09 -16.43
N VAL A 64 15.81 5.53 -15.25
CA VAL A 64 16.61 4.31 -15.11
C VAL A 64 15.72 3.10 -15.29
N ILE A 65 16.17 2.15 -16.10
CA ILE A 65 15.46 0.93 -16.42
C ILE A 65 15.99 -0.22 -15.56
N LEU A 66 15.20 -0.67 -14.59
CA LEU A 66 15.58 -1.74 -13.67
C LEU A 66 14.88 -3.07 -14.02
N CYS A 67 15.63 -4.18 -13.99
CA CYS A 67 15.07 -5.51 -14.17
C CYS A 67 14.11 -5.88 -13.02
N LYS A 68 12.94 -6.40 -13.35
CA LYS A 68 12.04 -7.03 -12.37
C LYS A 68 12.61 -8.39 -11.99
N PRO A 69 12.88 -8.67 -10.70
CA PRO A 69 13.47 -9.94 -10.30
C PRO A 69 12.54 -11.12 -10.61
N GLY A 70 13.14 -12.25 -11.04
CA GLY A 70 12.44 -13.51 -11.22
C GLY A 70 11.55 -13.61 -12.47
N LYS A 71 11.79 -12.77 -13.49
CA LYS A 71 11.13 -12.91 -14.78
C LYS A 71 11.80 -14.01 -15.62
N PRO A 72 11.01 -14.87 -16.31
CA PRO A 72 11.56 -15.95 -17.13
C PRO A 72 12.27 -15.44 -18.40
N ASN A 73 11.87 -14.26 -18.87
CA ASN A 73 12.39 -13.63 -20.08
C ASN A 73 12.53 -12.11 -19.91
N TYR A 74 13.66 -11.57 -20.28
CA TYR A 74 13.99 -10.15 -20.23
C TYR A 74 14.03 -9.48 -21.61
N SER A 75 13.60 -10.16 -22.68
CA SER A 75 13.47 -9.55 -24.01
C SER A 75 12.24 -8.62 -24.14
N ALA A 76 11.28 -8.72 -23.22
CA ALA A 76 10.06 -7.94 -23.25
C ALA A 76 10.12 -6.72 -22.31
N PRO A 77 9.64 -5.53 -22.73
CA PRO A 77 9.63 -4.31 -21.88
C PRO A 77 8.88 -4.51 -20.55
N LYS A 78 7.87 -5.38 -20.50
CA LYS A 78 7.13 -5.74 -19.27
C LYS A 78 8.00 -6.37 -18.17
N ALA A 79 9.22 -6.84 -18.51
CA ALA A 79 10.17 -7.39 -17.54
C ALA A 79 10.94 -6.31 -16.77
N TYR A 80 10.75 -5.05 -17.09
CA TYR A 80 11.49 -3.93 -16.50
C TYR A 80 10.59 -2.95 -15.74
N HIS A 81 11.22 -2.21 -14.82
CA HIS A 81 10.64 -1.07 -14.12
C HIS A 81 11.37 0.21 -14.52
N PRO A 82 10.72 1.16 -15.20
CA PRO A 82 11.27 2.50 -15.38
C PRO A 82 11.11 3.30 -14.08
N ILE A 83 12.19 3.92 -13.60
CA ILE A 83 12.18 4.79 -12.41
C ILE A 83 12.75 6.15 -12.83
N ALA A 84 11.96 7.21 -12.66
CA ALA A 84 12.38 8.56 -12.93
C ALA A 84 13.20 9.12 -11.76
N LEU A 85 14.42 9.53 -12.03
CA LEU A 85 15.29 10.26 -11.12
C LEU A 85 15.15 11.75 -11.39
N LEU A 86 14.48 12.44 -10.47
CA LEU A 86 14.28 13.89 -10.50
C LEU A 86 15.42 14.60 -9.79
N ASN A 87 15.67 15.86 -10.15
CA ASN A 87 16.55 16.75 -9.42
C ASN A 87 16.13 16.85 -7.95
N THR A 88 17.09 16.92 -7.04
CA THR A 88 16.80 16.90 -5.60
C THR A 88 15.96 18.10 -5.15
N MET A 89 16.17 19.29 -5.72
CA MET A 89 15.32 20.46 -5.47
C MET A 89 13.88 20.23 -5.92
N ALA A 90 13.67 19.63 -7.10
CA ALA A 90 12.34 19.26 -7.56
C ALA A 90 11.65 18.26 -6.60
N LYS A 91 12.39 17.25 -6.14
CA LYS A 91 11.88 16.28 -5.15
C LYS A 91 11.45 16.96 -3.83
N LEU A 92 12.24 17.92 -3.32
CA LEU A 92 11.91 18.67 -2.11
C LEU A 92 10.60 19.43 -2.26
N LEU A 93 10.44 20.18 -3.36
CA LEU A 93 9.19 20.89 -3.62
C LEU A 93 8.02 19.93 -3.83
N SER A 94 8.23 18.81 -4.54
CA SER A 94 7.23 17.76 -4.70
C SER A 94 6.79 17.16 -3.36
N VAL A 95 7.70 16.93 -2.40
CA VAL A 95 7.35 16.46 -1.05
C VAL A 95 6.45 17.46 -0.34
N ILE A 96 6.80 18.75 -0.36
CA ILE A 96 6.00 19.80 0.29
C ILE A 96 4.61 19.91 -0.35
N MET A 97 4.54 19.88 -1.68
CA MET A 97 3.28 19.94 -2.41
C MET A 97 2.43 18.69 -2.19
N ALA A 98 3.05 17.50 -2.08
CA ALA A 98 2.37 16.27 -1.74
C ALA A 98 1.75 16.33 -0.34
N ASP A 99 2.51 16.76 0.67
CA ASP A 99 2.01 16.92 2.04
C ASP A 99 0.81 17.87 2.11
N ARG A 100 0.87 18.98 1.40
CA ARG A 100 -0.23 19.95 1.33
C ARG A 100 -1.46 19.40 0.64
N THR A 101 -1.26 18.71 -0.48
CA THR A 101 -2.37 18.09 -1.21
C THR A 101 -3.02 17.01 -0.36
N VAL A 102 -2.24 16.16 0.28
CA VAL A 102 -2.74 15.13 1.21
C VAL A 102 -3.50 15.75 2.36
N TYR A 103 -2.96 16.81 2.99
CA TYR A 103 -3.65 17.50 4.07
C TYR A 103 -5.07 17.96 3.65
N ILE A 104 -5.20 18.56 2.47
CA ILE A 104 -6.49 19.03 1.95
C ILE A 104 -7.43 17.83 1.70
N LEU A 105 -6.93 16.78 1.05
CA LEU A 105 -7.71 15.58 0.75
C LEU A 105 -8.27 14.92 2.01
N GLU A 106 -7.45 14.80 3.06
CA GLU A 106 -7.84 14.16 4.33
C GLU A 106 -8.75 15.05 5.17
N THR A 107 -8.38 16.32 5.36
CA THR A 107 -9.15 17.25 6.21
C THR A 107 -10.57 17.45 5.70
N HIS A 108 -10.74 17.45 4.38
CA HIS A 108 -12.06 17.64 3.75
C HIS A 108 -12.72 16.33 3.29
N ASN A 109 -12.13 15.17 3.59
CA ASN A 109 -12.65 13.85 3.17
C ASN A 109 -12.97 13.79 1.67
N LEU A 110 -12.07 14.31 0.82
CA LEU A 110 -12.30 14.44 -0.62
C LEU A 110 -12.16 13.12 -1.39
N LEU A 111 -11.58 12.11 -0.76
CA LEU A 111 -11.42 10.76 -1.32
C LEU A 111 -12.18 9.74 -0.46
N LEU A 112 -12.62 8.65 -1.08
CA LEU A 112 -13.24 7.56 -0.35
C LEU A 112 -12.21 6.79 0.48
N ALA A 113 -12.54 6.53 1.74
CA ALA A 113 -11.68 5.80 2.67
C ALA A 113 -11.38 4.34 2.23
N THR A 114 -12.11 3.79 1.25
CA THR A 114 -11.87 2.45 0.67
C THR A 114 -10.75 2.44 -0.37
N HIS A 115 -10.15 3.59 -0.68
CA HIS A 115 -8.90 3.69 -1.41
C HIS A 115 -7.74 3.79 -0.40
N PHE A 116 -7.07 2.68 -0.09
CA PHE A 116 -6.07 2.63 0.99
C PHE A 116 -4.67 3.13 0.60
N GLY A 117 -4.33 3.09 -0.68
CA GLY A 117 -3.00 3.52 -1.12
C GLY A 117 -2.81 5.02 -1.05
N GLY A 118 -1.67 5.49 -0.54
CA GLY A 118 -1.31 6.91 -0.51
C GLY A 118 -1.98 7.76 0.56
N HIS A 119 -2.89 7.20 1.35
CA HIS A 119 -3.46 7.86 2.52
C HIS A 119 -2.54 7.70 3.73
N PRO A 120 -2.26 8.76 4.50
CA PRO A 120 -1.52 8.66 5.75
C PRO A 120 -2.20 7.72 6.75
N GLY A 121 -1.40 6.90 7.42
CA GLY A 121 -1.93 5.94 8.40
C GLY A 121 -2.59 4.69 7.82
N HIS A 122 -2.87 4.65 6.51
CA HIS A 122 -3.43 3.48 5.83
C HIS A 122 -2.35 2.52 5.35
N THR A 123 -2.60 1.23 5.48
CA THR A 123 -1.66 0.17 5.09
C THR A 123 -2.33 -0.89 4.21
N THR A 124 -1.51 -1.73 3.58
CA THR A 124 -2.01 -2.91 2.85
C THR A 124 -2.78 -3.86 3.76
N GLU A 125 -2.39 -3.97 5.03
CA GLU A 125 -3.08 -4.80 6.02
C GLU A 125 -4.49 -4.29 6.30
N ASP A 126 -4.70 -2.98 6.30
CA ASP A 126 -6.02 -2.38 6.55
C ASP A 126 -7.03 -2.76 5.46
N SER A 127 -6.60 -2.75 4.20
CA SER A 127 -7.41 -3.23 3.08
C SER A 127 -7.77 -4.71 3.21
N LEU A 128 -6.80 -5.55 3.63
CA LEU A 128 -7.02 -6.98 3.86
C LEU A 128 -7.96 -7.23 5.04
N HIS A 129 -7.83 -6.49 6.14
CA HIS A 129 -8.75 -6.60 7.28
C HIS A 129 -10.17 -6.18 6.91
N LEU A 130 -10.33 -5.14 6.07
CA LEU A 130 -11.66 -4.74 5.61
C LEU A 130 -12.28 -5.80 4.70
N LEU A 131 -11.50 -6.40 3.79
CA LEU A 131 -11.94 -7.52 2.95
C LEU A 131 -12.39 -8.69 3.84
N GLU A 132 -11.53 -9.14 4.77
CA GLU A 132 -11.83 -10.25 5.69
C GLU A 132 -13.09 -9.96 6.53
N SER A 133 -13.19 -8.75 7.09
CA SER A 133 -14.34 -8.32 7.89
C SER A 133 -15.63 -8.33 7.06
N THR A 134 -15.58 -7.83 5.83
CA THR A 134 -16.74 -7.82 4.91
C THR A 134 -17.22 -9.24 4.64
N VAL A 135 -16.33 -10.16 4.33
CA VAL A 135 -16.65 -11.57 4.08
C VAL A 135 -17.21 -12.24 5.33
N CYS A 136 -16.56 -12.07 6.50
CA CYS A 136 -17.02 -12.66 7.75
C CYS A 136 -18.40 -12.14 8.17
N ASN A 137 -18.68 -10.83 7.97
CA ASN A 137 -19.99 -10.25 8.26
C ASN A 137 -21.07 -10.77 7.30
N THR A 138 -20.71 -10.99 6.04
CA THR A 138 -21.59 -11.60 5.03
C THR A 138 -22.01 -13.00 5.43
N TRP A 139 -21.06 -13.83 5.89
CA TRP A 139 -21.37 -15.18 6.37
C TRP A 139 -22.28 -15.20 7.61
N LYS A 140 -22.09 -14.24 8.56
CA LYS A 140 -22.99 -14.09 9.72
C LYS A 140 -24.43 -13.79 9.33
N GLN A 141 -24.63 -13.15 8.16
CA GLN A 141 -25.97 -12.85 7.60
C GLN A 141 -26.56 -13.99 6.77
N GLY A 142 -25.89 -15.16 6.71
CA GLY A 142 -26.30 -16.28 5.86
C GLY A 142 -26.15 -16.03 4.36
N LYS A 143 -25.40 -14.99 3.97
CA LYS A 143 -25.13 -14.59 2.59
C LYS A 143 -23.77 -15.12 2.11
N VAL A 144 -23.48 -14.91 0.83
CA VAL A 144 -22.20 -15.21 0.21
C VAL A 144 -21.56 -13.94 -0.35
N ALA A 145 -20.24 -13.95 -0.47
CA ALA A 145 -19.48 -12.88 -1.07
C ALA A 145 -18.59 -13.42 -2.18
N SER A 146 -18.51 -12.69 -3.30
CA SER A 146 -17.54 -12.93 -4.37
C SER A 146 -16.65 -11.71 -4.53
N ALA A 147 -15.34 -11.93 -4.73
CA ALA A 147 -14.38 -10.88 -5.03
C ALA A 147 -13.72 -11.10 -6.37
N LEU A 148 -13.75 -10.08 -7.21
CA LEU A 148 -13.03 -10.02 -8.49
C LEU A 148 -11.84 -9.06 -8.35
N PHE A 149 -10.64 -9.62 -8.43
CA PHE A 149 -9.38 -8.90 -8.35
C PHE A 149 -8.97 -8.40 -9.72
N LEU A 150 -8.63 -7.12 -9.82
CA LEU A 150 -8.27 -6.44 -11.05
C LEU A 150 -6.87 -5.85 -10.93
N ASP A 151 -6.08 -5.90 -12.01
CA ASP A 151 -4.77 -5.27 -12.11
C ASP A 151 -4.75 -4.29 -13.28
N ILE A 152 -4.37 -3.03 -13.02
CA ILE A 152 -4.29 -1.99 -14.05
C ILE A 152 -2.91 -2.00 -14.68
N GLU A 153 -2.85 -2.21 -15.99
CA GLU A 153 -1.62 -2.23 -16.75
C GLU A 153 -1.06 -0.83 -16.93
N GLY A 154 0.22 -0.64 -16.62
CA GLY A 154 0.89 0.65 -16.86
C GLY A 154 0.23 1.83 -16.16
N ALA A 155 -0.22 1.66 -14.93
CA ALA A 155 -1.01 2.63 -14.17
C ALA A 155 -0.45 4.06 -14.20
N PHE A 156 0.84 4.23 -13.90
CA PHE A 156 1.49 5.53 -13.90
C PHE A 156 1.80 6.08 -15.31
N PRO A 157 2.43 5.32 -16.22
CA PRO A 157 2.79 5.85 -17.54
C PRO A 157 1.59 6.09 -18.46
N ASN A 158 0.45 5.43 -18.22
CA ASN A 158 -0.75 5.58 -19.07
C ASN A 158 -1.70 6.68 -18.59
N ALA A 159 -1.45 7.29 -17.43
CA ALA A 159 -2.33 8.32 -16.88
C ALA A 159 -2.39 9.56 -17.80
N ILE A 160 -3.61 10.00 -18.13
CA ILE A 160 -3.85 11.19 -18.96
C ILE A 160 -3.90 12.44 -18.08
N MET A 161 -3.11 13.46 -18.40
CA MET A 161 -3.04 14.71 -17.66
C MET A 161 -4.41 15.38 -17.53
N ASP A 162 -5.13 15.55 -18.63
CA ASP A 162 -6.44 16.25 -18.63
C ASP A 162 -7.45 15.54 -17.71
N ARG A 163 -7.40 14.20 -17.66
CA ARG A 163 -8.26 13.43 -16.76
C ARG A 163 -7.88 13.59 -15.30
N LEU A 164 -6.57 13.64 -15.00
CA LEU A 164 -6.11 13.95 -13.65
C LEU A 164 -6.58 15.33 -13.22
N LEU A 165 -6.39 16.36 -14.05
CA LEU A 165 -6.81 17.72 -13.76
C LEU A 165 -8.34 17.84 -13.62
N HIS A 166 -9.09 17.09 -14.42
CA HIS A 166 -10.55 16.99 -14.28
C HIS A 166 -10.94 16.42 -12.91
N ASN A 167 -10.33 15.28 -12.51
CA ASN A 167 -10.62 14.65 -11.23
C ASN A 167 -10.20 15.54 -10.05
N MET A 168 -9.07 16.25 -10.13
CA MET A 168 -8.66 17.24 -9.12
C MET A 168 -9.73 18.32 -8.91
N LYS A 169 -10.29 18.85 -10.02
CA LYS A 169 -11.39 19.83 -9.97
C LYS A 169 -12.68 19.23 -9.40
N CYS A 170 -13.05 18.02 -9.82
CA CYS A 170 -14.22 17.31 -9.29
C CYS A 170 -14.10 17.03 -7.78
N ARG A 171 -12.88 16.79 -7.28
CA ARG A 171 -12.57 16.65 -5.85
C ARG A 171 -12.38 17.98 -5.15
N GLN A 172 -12.68 19.10 -5.79
CA GLN A 172 -12.64 20.46 -5.23
C GLN A 172 -11.25 20.85 -4.69
N LEU A 173 -10.18 20.34 -5.27
CA LEU A 173 -8.83 20.82 -4.95
C LEU A 173 -8.65 22.28 -5.36
N PRO A 174 -7.89 23.07 -4.59
CA PRO A 174 -7.64 24.48 -4.89
C PRO A 174 -7.13 24.70 -6.31
N PRO A 175 -7.65 25.72 -7.03
CA PRO A 175 -7.25 26.04 -8.40
C PRO A 175 -5.74 26.23 -8.57
N GLU A 176 -5.07 26.75 -7.55
CA GLU A 176 -3.61 26.97 -7.55
C GLU A 176 -2.85 25.63 -7.60
N ILE A 177 -3.31 24.61 -6.87
CA ILE A 177 -2.73 23.27 -6.92
C ILE A 177 -2.98 22.63 -8.27
N VAL A 178 -4.20 22.77 -8.81
CA VAL A 178 -4.56 22.23 -10.13
C VAL A 178 -3.70 22.86 -11.22
N GLN A 179 -3.54 24.18 -11.18
CA GLN A 179 -2.74 24.91 -12.18
C GLN A 179 -1.26 24.60 -12.04
N TYR A 180 -0.71 24.56 -10.82
CA TYR A 180 0.67 24.14 -10.58
C TYR A 180 0.92 22.73 -11.11
N THR A 181 0.00 21.78 -10.85
CA THR A 181 0.08 20.41 -11.36
C THR A 181 0.08 20.38 -12.89
N LYS A 182 -0.77 21.18 -13.54
CA LYS A 182 -0.79 21.31 -15.00
C LYS A 182 0.58 21.74 -15.54
N GLN A 183 1.16 22.79 -14.97
CA GLN A 183 2.45 23.32 -15.41
C GLN A 183 3.61 22.35 -15.11
N LEU A 184 3.54 21.59 -14.01
CA LEU A 184 4.53 20.58 -13.66
C LEU A 184 4.53 19.41 -14.66
N LEU A 185 3.35 19.04 -15.18
CA LEU A 185 3.21 17.91 -16.10
C LEU A 185 3.42 18.29 -17.58
N LEU A 186 3.35 19.56 -17.92
CA LEU A 186 3.60 20.07 -19.28
C LEU A 186 5.09 20.24 -19.55
N GLY A 187 5.56 19.86 -20.75
CA GLY A 187 6.93 20.07 -21.21
C GLY A 187 7.97 19.24 -20.46
N ARG A 188 7.57 18.12 -19.85
CA ARG A 188 8.52 17.21 -19.20
C ARG A 188 9.39 16.50 -20.22
N LYS A 189 10.67 16.34 -19.86
CA LYS A 189 11.65 15.62 -20.67
C LYS A 189 12.31 14.51 -19.87
N THR A 190 12.70 13.47 -20.56
CA THR A 190 13.50 12.40 -19.97
C THR A 190 14.52 11.86 -20.94
N ARG A 191 15.55 11.23 -20.41
CA ARG A 191 16.42 10.33 -21.15
C ARG A 191 16.45 8.97 -20.46
N LEU A 192 16.49 7.91 -21.23
CA LEU A 192 16.62 6.56 -20.71
C LEU A 192 18.06 6.25 -20.36
N ARG A 193 18.23 5.59 -19.22
CA ARG A 193 19.52 5.04 -18.82
C ARG A 193 19.38 3.55 -18.50
N PHE A 194 20.15 2.74 -19.21
CA PHE A 194 20.15 1.30 -19.03
C PHE A 194 21.61 0.83 -19.11
N ASP A 195 22.14 0.31 -18.01
CA ASP A 195 23.56 0.01 -17.84
C ASP A 195 24.45 1.19 -18.29
N ASP A 196 25.30 1.00 -19.30
CA ASP A 196 26.19 2.03 -19.87
C ASP A 196 25.53 2.86 -20.99
N TYR A 197 24.32 2.51 -21.41
CA TYR A 197 23.59 3.21 -22.46
C TYR A 197 22.82 4.41 -21.89
N SER A 198 22.88 5.53 -22.59
CA SER A 198 22.06 6.73 -22.34
C SER A 198 21.48 7.23 -23.65
N SER A 199 20.15 7.38 -23.71
CA SER A 199 19.47 7.93 -24.88
C SER A 199 19.65 9.45 -24.99
N GLU A 200 19.29 10.02 -26.13
CA GLU A 200 18.99 11.44 -26.27
C GLU A 200 17.76 11.82 -25.41
N TRP A 201 17.61 13.13 -25.19
CA TRP A 201 16.44 13.67 -24.50
C TRP A 201 15.20 13.59 -25.41
N PHE A 202 14.08 13.18 -24.84
CA PHE A 202 12.78 13.19 -25.51
C PHE A 202 11.66 13.66 -24.59
N ASP A 203 10.60 14.17 -25.20
CA ASP A 203 9.46 14.73 -24.47
C ASP A 203 8.56 13.63 -23.90
N ILE A 204 8.05 13.84 -22.69
CA ILE A 204 7.03 13.01 -22.06
C ILE A 204 5.67 13.68 -22.26
N THR A 205 4.86 13.13 -23.15
CA THR A 205 3.54 13.67 -23.47
C THR A 205 2.44 13.23 -22.50
N ASN A 206 2.56 12.04 -21.90
CA ASN A 206 1.57 11.44 -21.02
C ASN A 206 2.21 10.80 -19.78
N GLY A 207 1.37 10.38 -18.88
CA GLY A 207 1.76 9.64 -17.68
C GLY A 207 2.16 10.52 -16.49
N ILE A 208 2.29 9.86 -15.37
CA ILE A 208 2.77 10.40 -14.09
C ILE A 208 4.12 9.76 -13.82
N GLY A 209 5.14 10.55 -13.50
CA GLY A 209 6.51 10.05 -13.33
C GLY A 209 6.64 9.08 -12.16
N GLN A 210 7.05 7.85 -12.41
CA GLN A 210 7.27 6.87 -11.35
C GLN A 210 8.58 7.21 -10.61
N GLY A 211 8.47 7.70 -9.39
CA GLY A 211 9.61 8.13 -8.55
C GLY A 211 9.48 9.56 -8.00
N ASP A 212 8.51 10.33 -8.47
CA ASP A 212 8.15 11.62 -7.89
C ASP A 212 7.25 11.39 -6.64
N PRO A 213 7.51 12.08 -5.52
CA PRO A 213 6.64 12.03 -4.33
C PRO A 213 5.17 12.38 -4.60
N LEU A 214 4.89 13.30 -5.52
CA LEU A 214 3.53 13.67 -5.94
C LEU A 214 2.83 12.57 -6.74
N SER A 215 3.56 11.69 -7.40
CA SER A 215 2.98 10.74 -8.35
C SER A 215 2.00 9.76 -7.68
N MET A 216 2.27 9.36 -6.45
CA MET A 216 1.34 8.51 -5.69
C MET A 216 0.02 9.25 -5.46
N ILE A 217 0.07 10.50 -5.04
CA ILE A 217 -1.09 11.33 -4.75
C ILE A 217 -1.88 11.62 -6.04
N PHE A 218 -1.19 11.94 -7.11
CA PHE A 218 -1.83 12.12 -8.42
C PHE A 218 -2.55 10.87 -8.88
N TYR A 219 -1.95 9.69 -8.67
CA TYR A 219 -2.58 8.44 -9.09
C TYR A 219 -3.84 8.10 -8.27
N ILE A 220 -3.84 8.33 -6.95
CA ILE A 220 -5.04 8.09 -6.15
C ILE A 220 -6.17 9.08 -6.47
N ILE A 221 -5.86 10.33 -6.82
CA ILE A 221 -6.84 11.28 -7.32
C ILE A 221 -7.34 10.83 -8.70
N TYR A 222 -6.44 10.40 -9.58
CA TYR A 222 -6.75 9.92 -10.92
C TYR A 222 -7.69 8.72 -10.91
N SER A 223 -7.48 7.77 -9.99
CA SER A 223 -8.27 6.55 -9.86
C SER A 223 -9.44 6.65 -8.87
N SER A 224 -9.65 7.82 -8.27
CA SER A 224 -10.62 7.99 -7.20
C SER A 224 -12.07 7.69 -7.62
N ASP A 225 -12.45 8.03 -8.85
CA ASP A 225 -13.77 7.78 -9.40
C ASP A 225 -14.02 6.29 -9.75
N LEU A 226 -12.97 5.47 -9.85
CA LEU A 226 -13.12 4.00 -9.93
C LEU A 226 -13.69 3.43 -8.63
N VAL A 227 -13.31 4.00 -7.49
CA VAL A 227 -13.82 3.55 -6.19
C VAL A 227 -15.26 4.03 -5.95
N ASP A 228 -15.61 5.18 -6.51
CA ASP A 228 -16.96 5.77 -6.42
C ASP A 228 -18.05 4.98 -7.16
N ILE A 229 -17.70 4.02 -8.01
CA ILE A 229 -18.69 3.23 -8.77
C ILE A 229 -19.55 2.33 -7.88
N ALA A 230 -19.08 1.97 -6.66
CA ALA A 230 -19.76 1.04 -5.78
C ALA A 230 -21.08 1.59 -5.22
N LYS A 231 -22.15 0.82 -5.36
CA LYS A 231 -23.48 1.11 -4.79
C LYS A 231 -23.72 0.24 -3.57
N LYS A 232 -23.41 0.75 -2.36
CA LYS A 232 -23.55 0.00 -1.09
C LYS A 232 -24.95 -0.60 -0.92
N SER A 233 -26.01 0.09 -1.35
CA SER A 233 -27.39 -0.40 -1.30
C SER A 233 -27.64 -1.66 -2.14
N LYS A 234 -26.77 -1.94 -3.11
CA LYS A 234 -26.83 -3.13 -3.98
C LYS A 234 -25.85 -4.23 -3.55
N GLY A 235 -25.25 -4.14 -2.37
CA GLY A 235 -24.27 -5.10 -1.89
C GLY A 235 -22.91 -4.98 -2.60
N GLU A 236 -22.60 -3.82 -3.16
CA GLU A 236 -21.34 -3.56 -3.87
C GLU A 236 -20.32 -2.87 -2.94
N LEU A 237 -19.05 -3.28 -3.04
CA LEU A 237 -17.90 -2.64 -2.40
C LEU A 237 -16.71 -2.66 -3.37
N VAL A 238 -15.96 -1.56 -3.41
CA VAL A 238 -14.68 -1.49 -4.13
C VAL A 238 -13.61 -1.12 -3.12
N LEU A 239 -12.52 -1.91 -3.11
CA LEU A 239 -11.30 -1.60 -2.36
C LEU A 239 -10.19 -1.36 -3.37
N ALA A 240 -9.44 -0.28 -3.20
CA ALA A 240 -8.30 0.02 -4.04
C ALA A 240 -7.04 0.26 -3.21
N PHE A 241 -5.91 -0.17 -3.74
CA PHE A 241 -4.58 0.16 -3.23
C PHE A 241 -3.68 0.49 -4.42
N VAL A 242 -3.61 1.76 -4.76
CA VAL A 242 -2.94 2.28 -5.97
C VAL A 242 -3.55 1.65 -7.23
N ASN A 243 -2.81 0.77 -7.91
CA ASN A 243 -3.25 0.07 -9.14
C ASN A 243 -3.96 -1.26 -8.89
N ASN A 244 -3.93 -1.76 -7.67
CA ASN A 244 -4.63 -2.99 -7.30
C ASN A 244 -6.05 -2.67 -6.85
N THR A 245 -7.04 -3.21 -7.54
CA THR A 245 -8.45 -2.98 -7.23
C THR A 245 -9.18 -4.30 -7.04
N VAL A 246 -10.07 -4.38 -6.08
CA VAL A 246 -10.96 -5.52 -5.90
C VAL A 246 -12.40 -5.07 -5.84
N LEU A 247 -13.24 -5.69 -6.66
CA LEU A 247 -14.69 -5.53 -6.65
C LEU A 247 -15.27 -6.65 -5.78
N ILE A 248 -16.09 -6.31 -4.81
CA ILE A 248 -16.73 -7.25 -3.90
C ILE A 248 -18.24 -7.13 -4.06
N ALA A 249 -18.90 -8.26 -4.27
CA ALA A 249 -20.34 -8.36 -4.32
C ALA A 249 -20.86 -9.28 -3.22
N VAL A 250 -21.97 -8.89 -2.58
CA VAL A 250 -22.62 -9.61 -1.49
C VAL A 250 -24.08 -9.88 -1.85
N ALA A 251 -24.48 -11.16 -1.84
CA ALA A 251 -25.84 -11.56 -2.16
C ALA A 251 -26.21 -12.91 -1.46
N LYS A 252 -27.36 -13.50 -1.79
CA LYS A 252 -27.77 -14.80 -1.24
C LYS A 252 -27.09 -15.98 -1.94
N THR A 253 -26.80 -15.85 -3.23
CA THR A 253 -26.21 -16.91 -4.08
C THR A 253 -25.01 -16.39 -4.84
N PHE A 254 -24.14 -17.30 -5.32
CA PHE A 254 -23.00 -16.91 -6.16
C PHE A 254 -23.43 -16.41 -7.53
N GLN A 255 -24.52 -16.93 -8.08
CA GLN A 255 -25.10 -16.42 -9.33
C GLN A 255 -25.46 -14.93 -9.20
N GLU A 256 -26.12 -14.55 -8.10
CA GLU A 256 -26.45 -13.14 -7.83
C GLU A 256 -25.19 -12.29 -7.65
N THR A 257 -24.17 -12.75 -6.90
CA THR A 257 -22.93 -11.99 -6.75
C THR A 257 -22.22 -11.80 -8.08
N HIS A 258 -22.21 -12.81 -8.96
CA HIS A 258 -21.62 -12.71 -10.28
C HIS A 258 -22.38 -11.76 -11.20
N MET A 259 -23.71 -11.72 -11.13
CA MET A 259 -24.52 -10.72 -11.84
C MET A 259 -24.20 -9.29 -11.35
N ILE A 260 -24.03 -9.09 -10.04
CA ILE A 260 -23.61 -7.80 -9.48
C ILE A 260 -22.23 -7.41 -10.00
N LEU A 261 -21.24 -8.32 -9.94
CA LEU A 261 -19.89 -8.05 -10.46
C LEU A 261 -19.90 -7.72 -11.95
N HIS A 262 -20.67 -8.47 -12.76
CA HIS A 262 -20.84 -8.18 -14.17
C HIS A 262 -21.46 -6.79 -14.38
N SER A 263 -22.49 -6.45 -13.63
CA SER A 263 -23.10 -5.11 -13.67
C SER A 263 -22.12 -4.01 -13.29
N MET A 264 -21.25 -4.23 -12.27
CA MET A 264 -20.22 -3.25 -11.89
C MET A 264 -19.22 -3.00 -13.03
N LEU A 265 -18.91 -4.02 -13.82
CA LEU A 265 -18.02 -3.91 -14.97
C LEU A 265 -18.65 -3.17 -16.15
N GLU A 266 -19.85 -3.60 -16.56
CA GLU A 266 -20.45 -3.27 -17.87
C GLU A 266 -21.39 -2.07 -17.85
N ARG A 267 -22.00 -1.75 -16.70
CA ARG A 267 -23.00 -0.66 -16.65
C ARG A 267 -22.40 0.70 -17.04
N ARG A 268 -23.22 1.62 -17.51
CA ARG A 268 -22.85 3.01 -17.74
C ARG A 268 -22.26 3.60 -16.44
N GLY A 269 -21.04 4.14 -16.50
CA GLY A 269 -20.28 4.60 -15.35
C GLY A 269 -19.64 3.47 -14.53
N GLY A 270 -19.60 2.22 -15.06
CA GLY A 270 -18.88 1.09 -14.46
C GLY A 270 -17.41 1.06 -14.82
N VAL A 271 -16.76 -0.04 -14.47
CA VAL A 271 -15.30 -0.21 -14.57
C VAL A 271 -14.78 -0.04 -15.99
N TYR A 272 -15.45 -0.60 -17.00
CA TYR A 272 -15.01 -0.47 -18.39
C TYR A 272 -15.23 0.92 -18.96
N ASN A 273 -16.30 1.60 -18.54
CA ASN A 273 -16.49 2.99 -18.91
C ASN A 273 -15.41 3.89 -18.28
N TRP A 274 -15.03 3.60 -17.03
CA TRP A 274 -13.89 4.24 -16.38
C TRP A 274 -12.59 3.97 -17.13
N SER A 275 -12.31 2.72 -17.45
CA SER A 275 -11.12 2.28 -18.20
C SER A 275 -10.94 3.03 -19.52
N SER A 276 -12.00 3.14 -20.31
CA SER A 276 -12.01 3.90 -21.56
C SER A 276 -11.68 5.38 -21.36
N LYS A 277 -12.32 6.03 -20.36
CA LYS A 277 -12.13 7.45 -20.08
C LYS A 277 -10.74 7.78 -19.52
N HIS A 278 -10.08 6.81 -18.89
CA HIS A 278 -8.81 6.99 -18.19
C HIS A 278 -7.63 6.36 -18.94
N ASN A 279 -7.78 5.93 -20.18
CA ASN A 279 -6.73 5.20 -20.92
C ASN A 279 -6.04 4.12 -20.05
N SER A 280 -6.81 3.50 -19.18
CA SER A 280 -6.32 2.54 -18.18
C SER A 280 -6.81 1.14 -18.53
N LYS A 281 -5.94 0.34 -19.15
CA LYS A 281 -6.27 -1.03 -19.54
C LYS A 281 -6.14 -1.97 -18.35
N PHE A 282 -7.07 -2.91 -18.24
CA PHE A 282 -6.96 -4.00 -17.28
C PHE A 282 -6.24 -5.21 -17.91
N GLU A 283 -5.32 -5.80 -17.19
CA GLU A 283 -4.64 -7.02 -17.60
C GLU A 283 -5.52 -8.24 -17.29
N MET A 284 -6.39 -8.60 -18.24
CA MET A 284 -7.40 -9.66 -18.08
C MET A 284 -6.79 -11.02 -17.64
N SER A 285 -5.56 -11.32 -18.05
CA SER A 285 -4.86 -12.56 -17.67
C SER A 285 -4.54 -12.65 -16.17
N LYS A 286 -4.58 -11.53 -15.48
CA LYS A 286 -4.35 -11.44 -14.02
C LYS A 286 -5.64 -11.33 -13.20
N PHE A 287 -6.80 -11.34 -13.86
CA PHE A 287 -8.05 -11.34 -13.13
C PHE A 287 -8.17 -12.61 -12.29
N GLY A 288 -8.55 -12.44 -11.04
CA GLY A 288 -8.82 -13.54 -10.12
C GLY A 288 -10.22 -13.41 -9.54
N LEU A 289 -10.97 -14.50 -9.55
CA LEU A 289 -12.28 -14.57 -8.91
C LEU A 289 -12.22 -15.51 -7.73
N ILE A 290 -12.68 -15.07 -6.56
CA ILE A 290 -12.86 -15.93 -5.37
C ILE A 290 -14.30 -15.82 -4.91
N ASP A 291 -14.94 -16.97 -4.75
CA ASP A 291 -16.23 -17.13 -4.12
C ASP A 291 -16.03 -17.58 -2.67
N PHE A 292 -16.23 -16.66 -1.72
CA PHE A 292 -15.98 -16.93 -0.32
C PHE A 292 -17.07 -17.76 0.32
N THR A 293 -16.73 -18.97 0.79
CA THR A 293 -17.67 -19.87 1.47
C THR A 293 -16.96 -20.82 2.42
N LEU A 294 -17.67 -21.22 3.47
CA LEU A 294 -17.29 -22.31 4.37
C LEU A 294 -17.93 -23.64 3.93
N ASN A 295 -18.91 -23.57 3.04
CA ASN A 295 -19.63 -24.74 2.53
C ASN A 295 -19.01 -25.19 1.21
N ARG A 296 -18.32 -26.33 1.23
CA ARG A 296 -17.62 -26.91 0.08
C ARG A 296 -18.56 -27.54 -0.97
N SER A 297 -19.83 -27.76 -0.62
CA SER A 297 -20.83 -28.32 -1.54
C SER A 297 -21.53 -27.28 -2.40
N LYS A 298 -21.27 -25.97 -2.19
CA LYS A 298 -21.84 -24.93 -3.05
C LYS A 298 -21.19 -24.93 -4.43
N GLU A 299 -22.04 -24.80 -5.46
CA GLU A 299 -21.58 -24.61 -6.84
C GLU A 299 -20.93 -23.23 -7.01
N HIS A 300 -19.85 -23.21 -7.77
CA HIS A 300 -19.06 -22.04 -8.11
C HIS A 300 -19.11 -21.82 -9.63
N PRO A 301 -20.15 -21.16 -10.17
CA PRO A 301 -20.26 -20.96 -11.61
C PRO A 301 -19.15 -20.03 -12.12
N PRO A 302 -18.67 -20.21 -13.35
CA PRO A 302 -17.75 -19.25 -13.94
C PRO A 302 -18.48 -17.95 -14.28
N ILE A 303 -17.73 -16.82 -14.29
CA ILE A 303 -18.21 -15.55 -14.82
C ILE A 303 -17.64 -15.34 -16.22
N VAL A 304 -18.47 -14.91 -17.16
CA VAL A 304 -18.04 -14.56 -18.52
C VAL A 304 -17.98 -13.06 -18.68
N ILE A 305 -16.81 -12.54 -19.02
CA ILE A 305 -16.55 -11.09 -19.18
C ILE A 305 -15.83 -10.90 -20.52
N HIS A 306 -16.39 -10.10 -21.44
CA HIS A 306 -15.81 -9.86 -22.77
C HIS A 306 -15.36 -11.14 -23.50
N ARG A 307 -16.18 -12.19 -23.49
CA ARG A 307 -15.89 -13.53 -24.06
C ARG A 307 -14.78 -14.32 -23.35
N ILE A 308 -14.25 -13.80 -22.24
CA ILE A 308 -13.27 -14.52 -21.41
C ILE A 308 -14.01 -15.15 -20.23
N THR A 309 -13.84 -16.45 -20.07
CA THR A 309 -14.43 -17.20 -18.96
C THR A 309 -13.45 -17.20 -17.79
N ILE A 310 -13.83 -16.60 -16.66
CA ILE A 310 -13.07 -16.59 -15.42
C ILE A 310 -13.71 -17.59 -14.47
N LYS A 311 -12.96 -18.63 -14.13
CA LYS A 311 -13.40 -19.64 -13.15
C LYS A 311 -13.00 -19.18 -11.75
N PRO A 312 -13.87 -19.36 -10.74
CA PRO A 312 -13.51 -19.14 -9.35
C PRO A 312 -12.30 -19.98 -8.95
N SER A 313 -11.33 -19.35 -8.32
CA SER A 313 -10.12 -19.98 -7.81
C SER A 313 -10.22 -20.21 -6.30
N LYS A 314 -9.54 -21.24 -5.79
CA LYS A 314 -9.47 -21.51 -4.34
C LYS A 314 -8.69 -20.44 -3.59
N SER A 315 -7.75 -19.80 -4.24
CA SER A 315 -6.97 -18.68 -3.70
C SER A 315 -6.49 -17.73 -4.79
N HIS A 316 -6.25 -16.48 -4.40
CA HIS A 316 -5.66 -15.46 -5.27
C HIS A 316 -4.71 -14.57 -4.47
N LYS A 317 -3.65 -14.09 -5.13
CA LYS A 317 -2.68 -13.20 -4.49
C LYS A 317 -3.14 -11.75 -4.57
N PHE A 318 -3.48 -11.16 -3.41
CA PHE A 318 -3.84 -9.75 -3.30
C PHE A 318 -2.92 -9.03 -2.31
N LEU A 319 -2.36 -7.89 -2.71
CA LEU A 319 -1.42 -7.08 -1.91
C LEU A 319 -0.31 -7.90 -1.22
N GLY A 320 0.23 -8.90 -1.93
CA GLY A 320 1.31 -9.74 -1.41
C GLY A 320 0.87 -10.91 -0.52
N VAL A 321 -0.41 -11.02 -0.19
CA VAL A 321 -1.01 -12.08 0.63
C VAL A 321 -1.81 -13.04 -0.24
N MET A 322 -1.71 -14.35 0.00
CA MET A 322 -2.56 -15.37 -0.62
C MET A 322 -3.89 -15.42 0.14
N VAL A 323 -4.93 -14.85 -0.46
CA VAL A 323 -6.30 -14.87 0.08
C VAL A 323 -6.96 -16.17 -0.38
N ASP A 324 -7.44 -16.98 0.54
CA ASP A 324 -8.12 -18.23 0.23
C ASP A 324 -9.64 -18.15 0.45
N GLN A 325 -10.38 -18.99 -0.26
CA GLN A 325 -11.84 -19.06 -0.28
C GLN A 325 -12.47 -19.18 1.11
N GLU A 326 -11.81 -19.90 2.01
CA GLU A 326 -12.30 -20.18 3.36
C GLU A 326 -11.71 -19.23 4.41
N LEU A 327 -10.78 -18.31 4.02
CA LEU A 327 -9.99 -17.44 4.90
C LEU A 327 -9.29 -18.22 6.02
N HIS A 328 -8.71 -19.37 5.69
CA HIS A 328 -7.93 -20.20 6.60
C HIS A 328 -6.46 -19.84 6.63
N TRP A 329 -5.97 -19.10 5.63
CA TRP A 329 -4.62 -18.59 5.48
C TRP A 329 -3.51 -19.66 5.40
N LYS A 330 -3.89 -20.94 5.16
CA LYS A 330 -2.91 -22.04 5.09
C LYS A 330 -1.95 -21.89 3.93
N GLU A 331 -2.45 -21.48 2.76
CA GLU A 331 -1.63 -21.25 1.58
C GLU A 331 -0.69 -20.07 1.78
N HIS A 332 -1.17 -18.98 2.40
CA HIS A 332 -0.32 -17.85 2.72
C HIS A 332 0.78 -18.22 3.70
N ALA A 333 0.46 -18.97 4.76
CA ALA A 333 1.45 -19.44 5.73
C ALA A 333 2.55 -20.28 5.06
N SER A 334 2.17 -21.18 4.15
CA SER A 334 3.12 -21.98 3.37
C SER A 334 3.99 -21.11 2.45
N TYR A 335 3.39 -20.12 1.79
CA TYR A 335 4.10 -19.16 0.94
C TYR A 335 5.09 -18.31 1.73
N ALA A 336 4.70 -17.81 2.90
CA ALA A 336 5.57 -17.02 3.78
C ALA A 336 6.76 -17.83 4.30
N LEU A 337 6.51 -19.09 4.70
CA LEU A 337 7.56 -20.02 5.11
C LEU A 337 8.53 -20.33 3.97
N ALA A 338 8.02 -20.63 2.78
CA ALA A 338 8.85 -20.91 1.59
C ALA A 338 9.77 -19.72 1.26
N LYS A 339 9.25 -18.49 1.35
CA LYS A 339 10.06 -17.28 1.22
C LYS A 339 11.14 -17.18 2.29
N GLY A 340 10.78 -17.43 3.55
CA GLY A 340 11.75 -17.43 4.65
C GLY A 340 12.90 -18.40 4.39
N VAL A 341 12.59 -19.63 4.01
CA VAL A 341 13.59 -20.66 3.66
C VAL A 341 14.47 -20.20 2.50
N ALA A 342 13.89 -19.60 1.46
CA ALA A 342 14.64 -19.10 0.31
C ALA A 342 15.63 -17.98 0.70
N TYR A 343 15.20 -17.02 1.53
CA TYR A 343 16.09 -15.96 2.00
C TYR A 343 17.19 -16.48 2.93
N VAL A 344 16.88 -17.45 3.80
CA VAL A 344 17.89 -18.10 4.64
C VAL A 344 18.92 -18.84 3.79
N ALA A 345 18.47 -19.53 2.74
CA ALA A 345 19.37 -20.19 1.79
C ALA A 345 20.28 -19.17 1.07
N LEU A 346 19.75 -18.01 0.67
CA LEU A 346 20.56 -16.92 0.09
C LEU A 346 21.62 -16.40 1.08
N ILE A 347 21.23 -16.10 2.32
CA ILE A 347 22.16 -15.65 3.38
C ILE A 347 23.26 -16.70 3.57
N ARG A 348 22.88 -17.98 3.61
CA ARG A 348 23.84 -19.08 3.75
C ARG A 348 24.81 -19.15 2.56
N ARG A 349 24.36 -18.92 1.34
CA ARG A 349 25.21 -18.93 0.14
C ARG A 349 26.26 -17.82 0.13
N ILE A 350 25.91 -16.62 0.61
CA ILE A 350 26.87 -15.50 0.72
C ILE A 350 27.77 -15.60 1.94
N SER A 351 27.46 -16.47 2.91
CA SER A 351 28.25 -16.69 4.13
C SER A 351 29.26 -17.84 4.00
N THR A 352 29.60 -18.27 2.78
CA THR A 352 30.58 -19.31 2.52
C THR A 352 31.99 -18.85 2.89
N SER A 353 32.92 -19.81 3.05
CA SER A 353 34.32 -19.56 3.37
C SER A 353 35.03 -18.59 2.42
N ALA A 354 34.54 -18.49 1.16
CA ALA A 354 35.10 -17.60 0.15
C ALA A 354 34.71 -16.11 0.36
N HIS A 355 33.52 -15.84 0.91
CA HIS A 355 33.00 -14.46 1.02
C HIS A 355 32.96 -13.92 2.46
N ARG A 356 33.08 -14.78 3.47
CA ARG A 356 33.18 -14.45 4.92
C ARG A 356 32.39 -13.25 5.37
N VAL A 357 31.07 -13.23 5.04
CA VAL A 357 30.18 -12.16 5.54
C VAL A 357 30.16 -12.20 7.07
N PRO A 358 30.48 -11.09 7.77
CA PRO A 358 30.50 -11.07 9.23
C PRO A 358 29.13 -11.47 9.83
N PRO A 359 29.14 -12.18 10.99
CA PRO A 359 27.89 -12.57 11.68
C PRO A 359 26.92 -11.40 11.91
N ARG A 360 27.45 -10.20 12.21
CA ARG A 360 26.65 -8.97 12.37
C ARG A 360 25.86 -8.61 11.12
N LEU A 361 26.47 -8.72 9.94
CA LEU A 361 25.77 -8.43 8.68
C LEU A 361 24.77 -9.52 8.34
N MET A 362 25.06 -10.79 8.58
CA MET A 362 24.12 -11.90 8.42
C MET A 362 22.88 -11.72 9.33
N HIS A 363 23.10 -11.36 10.58
CA HIS A 363 22.03 -11.02 11.53
C HIS A 363 21.18 -9.86 11.01
N GLN A 364 21.81 -8.79 10.51
CA GLN A 364 21.13 -7.63 9.97
C GLN A 364 20.30 -7.99 8.72
N LEU A 365 20.86 -8.75 7.78
CA LEU A 365 20.16 -9.25 6.59
C LEU A 365 18.95 -10.12 6.96
N TYR A 366 19.13 -11.03 7.92
CA TYR A 366 18.03 -11.88 8.39
C TYR A 366 16.88 -11.03 8.95
N ARG A 367 17.17 -10.11 9.85
CA ARG A 367 16.14 -9.27 10.48
C ARG A 367 15.45 -8.33 9.49
N SER A 368 16.23 -7.69 8.61
CA SER A 368 15.68 -6.67 7.70
C SER A 368 14.96 -7.28 6.47
N ILE A 369 15.34 -8.49 6.04
CA ILE A 369 14.78 -9.09 4.84
C ILE A 369 13.95 -10.32 5.17
N ALA A 370 14.55 -11.37 5.75
CA ALA A 370 13.86 -12.64 5.93
C ALA A 370 12.66 -12.53 6.90
N VAL A 371 12.87 -11.93 8.08
CA VAL A 371 11.82 -11.73 9.08
C VAL A 371 10.69 -10.86 8.54
N THR A 372 11.01 -9.73 7.91
CA THR A 372 10.01 -8.82 7.34
C THR A 372 9.17 -9.48 6.24
N LYS A 373 9.76 -10.38 5.45
CA LYS A 373 9.05 -11.09 4.39
C LYS A 373 8.23 -12.27 4.93
N MET A 374 8.71 -12.97 5.95
CA MET A 374 7.99 -14.07 6.59
C MET A 374 6.78 -13.58 7.39
N LEU A 375 6.92 -12.45 8.08
CA LEU A 375 5.89 -11.91 8.98
C LEU A 375 5.09 -10.76 8.34
N TYR A 376 5.18 -10.59 7.02
CA TYR A 376 4.39 -9.60 6.30
C TYR A 376 2.89 -9.87 6.49
N ALA A 377 2.14 -8.82 6.81
CA ALA A 377 0.72 -8.87 7.09
C ALA A 377 0.32 -9.88 8.20
N ALA A 378 1.19 -10.09 9.18
CA ALA A 378 1.00 -11.09 10.23
C ALA A 378 -0.32 -10.92 11.00
N SER A 379 -0.81 -9.70 11.17
CA SER A 379 -2.08 -9.40 11.84
C SER A 379 -3.30 -10.02 11.15
N VAL A 380 -3.20 -10.29 9.85
CA VAL A 380 -4.29 -10.86 9.05
C VAL A 380 -4.39 -12.37 9.21
N TRP A 381 -3.24 -13.07 9.20
CA TRP A 381 -3.21 -14.53 9.07
C TRP A 381 -2.64 -15.29 10.27
N LEU A 382 -1.96 -14.60 11.23
CA LEU A 382 -1.46 -15.21 12.45
C LEU A 382 -2.37 -14.89 13.63
N LYS A 383 -2.94 -15.92 14.22
CA LYS A 383 -3.63 -15.81 15.52
C LYS A 383 -2.60 -15.85 16.64
N PRO A 384 -2.73 -14.98 17.66
CA PRO A 384 -1.80 -14.96 18.78
C PRO A 384 -1.74 -16.30 19.49
N VAL A 385 -0.53 -16.67 19.92
CA VAL A 385 -0.26 -17.88 20.69
C VAL A 385 -0.02 -17.45 22.14
N PHE A 386 -1.00 -16.75 22.75
CA PHE A 386 -0.91 -16.37 24.16
C PHE A 386 -1.37 -17.52 25.03
N THR A 387 -0.60 -17.83 26.05
CA THR A 387 -1.08 -18.43 27.28
C THR A 387 -1.74 -17.30 28.10
N ALA A 388 -2.96 -16.91 27.74
CA ALA A 388 -3.78 -16.15 28.68
C ALA A 388 -4.11 -17.09 29.82
N ASP A 389 -4.07 -16.55 31.06
CA ASP A 389 -4.39 -17.22 32.31
C ASP A 389 -5.12 -18.56 32.12
N SER A 390 -4.52 -19.60 32.58
CA SER A 390 -4.79 -21.05 32.61
C SER A 390 -6.21 -21.62 32.29
N GLN A 391 -7.18 -20.84 31.88
CA GLN A 391 -8.56 -21.26 31.60
C GLN A 391 -9.05 -21.16 30.16
N SER A 392 -8.32 -20.56 29.24
CA SER A 392 -8.70 -20.52 27.82
C SER A 392 -7.49 -20.66 26.90
N LEU A 393 -7.06 -21.88 26.66
CA LEU A 393 -6.08 -22.28 25.67
C LEU A 393 -6.66 -22.05 24.26
N THR A 394 -6.55 -20.83 23.73
CA THR A 394 -6.67 -20.63 22.29
C THR A 394 -5.41 -21.18 21.66
N ARG A 395 -5.54 -22.29 20.92
CA ARG A 395 -4.40 -22.96 20.25
C ARG A 395 -3.71 -22.09 19.20
N GLY A 396 -4.24 -20.90 18.87
CA GLY A 396 -3.64 -19.93 17.97
C GLY A 396 -2.98 -20.53 16.72
N SER A 397 -1.98 -19.85 16.21
CA SER A 397 -1.16 -20.32 15.08
C SER A 397 0.10 -21.10 15.52
N GLN A 398 0.03 -21.91 16.59
CA GLN A 398 1.18 -22.62 17.17
C GLN A 398 1.96 -23.45 16.15
N GLY A 399 1.25 -24.20 15.29
CA GLY A 399 1.88 -25.03 14.26
C GLY A 399 2.69 -24.24 13.25
N ILE A 400 2.24 -23.03 12.91
CA ILE A 400 2.94 -22.11 11.99
C ILE A 400 4.16 -21.52 12.71
N VAL A 401 4.00 -21.07 13.96
CA VAL A 401 5.10 -20.51 14.75
C VAL A 401 6.22 -21.54 14.96
N LYS A 402 5.89 -22.83 15.23
CA LYS A 402 6.89 -23.90 15.29
C LYS A 402 7.70 -24.04 13.99
N LYS A 403 7.07 -23.91 12.82
CA LYS A 403 7.78 -23.93 11.53
C LYS A 403 8.65 -22.68 11.35
N LEU A 404 8.20 -21.51 11.78
CA LEU A 404 9.00 -20.28 11.76
C LEU A 404 10.24 -20.40 12.67
N VAL A 405 10.10 -21.03 13.84
CA VAL A 405 11.25 -21.35 14.74
C VAL A 405 12.29 -22.19 14.01
N GLN A 406 11.87 -23.19 13.22
CA GLN A 406 12.82 -24.01 12.45
C GLN A 406 13.61 -23.20 11.43
N VAL A 407 12.95 -22.25 10.74
CA VAL A 407 13.61 -21.33 9.79
C VAL A 407 14.62 -20.43 10.53
N GLN A 408 14.23 -19.86 11.67
CA GLN A 408 15.13 -19.05 12.50
C GLN A 408 16.33 -19.85 13.01
N ARG A 409 16.09 -21.07 13.51
CA ARG A 409 17.15 -21.96 13.97
C ARG A 409 18.21 -22.21 12.89
N ALA A 410 17.77 -22.50 11.65
CA ALA A 410 18.71 -22.68 10.53
C ALA A 410 19.58 -21.44 10.29
N THR A 411 19.00 -20.24 10.46
CA THR A 411 19.74 -18.98 10.37
C THR A 411 20.70 -18.79 11.54
N ALA A 412 20.23 -19.03 12.76
CA ALA A 412 21.05 -18.90 13.96
C ALA A 412 22.31 -19.79 13.90
N ILE A 413 22.16 -21.04 13.45
CA ILE A 413 23.29 -21.95 13.20
C ILE A 413 24.24 -21.36 12.13
N THR A 414 23.71 -20.76 11.06
CA THR A 414 24.55 -20.15 10.01
C THR A 414 25.32 -18.93 10.52
N ILE A 415 24.72 -18.11 11.38
CA ILE A 415 25.33 -16.91 11.96
C ILE A 415 26.45 -17.29 12.94
N THR A 416 26.20 -18.28 13.80
CA THR A 416 27.11 -18.66 14.91
C THR A 416 28.14 -19.70 14.52
N GLY A 417 27.87 -20.49 13.47
CA GLY A 417 28.74 -21.61 13.09
C GLY A 417 28.69 -22.82 14.04
N VAL A 418 27.74 -22.85 14.98
CA VAL A 418 27.64 -23.96 15.96
C VAL A 418 27.15 -25.25 15.29
N MET A 419 27.31 -26.37 15.98
CA MET A 419 26.84 -27.68 15.53
C MET A 419 25.28 -27.70 15.43
N ARG A 420 24.75 -28.49 14.51
CA ARG A 420 23.30 -28.66 14.35
C ARG A 420 22.61 -29.26 15.57
N THR A 421 23.34 -29.93 16.45
CA THR A 421 22.86 -30.52 17.70
C THR A 421 22.74 -29.52 18.85
N SER A 422 23.34 -28.31 18.72
CA SER A 422 23.30 -27.29 19.76
C SER A 422 21.85 -26.89 20.12
N PRO A 423 21.54 -26.62 21.40
CA PRO A 423 20.22 -26.18 21.83
C PRO A 423 19.76 -24.90 21.13
N THR A 424 18.46 -24.79 20.81
CA THR A 424 17.93 -23.67 20.01
C THR A 424 18.03 -22.34 20.74
N ASP A 425 17.68 -22.31 22.02
CA ASP A 425 17.70 -21.15 22.90
C ASP A 425 19.13 -20.56 23.03
N SER A 426 20.10 -21.40 23.35
CA SER A 426 21.53 -21.00 23.40
C SER A 426 22.00 -20.46 22.05
N THR A 427 21.65 -21.13 20.94
CA THR A 427 22.01 -20.71 19.60
C THR A 427 21.40 -19.36 19.22
N GLU A 428 20.14 -19.11 19.59
CA GLU A 428 19.45 -17.82 19.36
C GLU A 428 20.11 -16.69 20.17
N ILE A 429 20.49 -16.94 21.43
CA ILE A 429 21.21 -15.96 22.27
C ILE A 429 22.55 -15.59 21.62
N HIS A 430 23.38 -16.60 21.25
CA HIS A 430 24.67 -16.34 20.60
C HIS A 430 24.54 -15.65 19.23
N ALA A 431 23.45 -15.91 18.50
CA ALA A 431 23.13 -15.22 17.25
C ALA A 431 22.54 -13.81 17.48
N ASN A 432 22.31 -13.39 18.73
CA ASN A 432 21.60 -12.17 19.11
C ASN A 432 20.19 -12.07 18.48
N LEU A 433 19.51 -13.21 18.40
CA LEU A 433 18.16 -13.30 17.86
C LEU A 433 17.15 -13.47 19.00
N MET A 434 16.12 -12.63 19.00
CA MET A 434 14.98 -12.82 19.89
C MET A 434 14.25 -14.13 19.51
N PRO A 435 13.85 -14.99 20.47
CA PRO A 435 13.07 -16.19 20.17
C PRO A 435 11.90 -15.89 19.25
N MET A 436 11.70 -16.72 18.21
CA MET A 436 10.71 -16.43 17.16
C MET A 436 9.29 -16.27 17.72
N SER A 437 8.91 -17.03 18.74
CA SER A 437 7.61 -16.90 19.41
C SER A 437 7.42 -15.52 20.04
N THR A 438 8.44 -15.03 20.73
CA THR A 438 8.47 -13.68 21.34
C THR A 438 8.48 -12.59 20.29
N LEU A 439 9.23 -12.77 19.20
CA LEU A 439 9.27 -11.82 18.07
C LEU A 439 7.88 -11.69 17.41
N VAL A 440 7.21 -12.82 17.16
CA VAL A 440 5.84 -12.84 16.61
C VAL A 440 4.87 -12.13 17.57
N GLN A 441 4.93 -12.41 18.87
CA GLN A 441 4.10 -11.73 19.88
C GLN A 441 4.35 -10.22 19.86
N LYS A 442 5.60 -9.78 19.88
CA LYS A 442 5.97 -8.36 19.82
C LYS A 442 5.41 -7.67 18.57
N MET A 443 5.55 -8.31 17.40
CA MET A 443 5.02 -7.74 16.15
C MET A 443 3.50 -7.65 16.17
N LEU A 444 2.82 -8.70 16.58
CA LEU A 444 1.36 -8.72 16.70
C LEU A 444 0.85 -7.69 17.72
N PHE A 445 1.57 -7.51 18.81
CA PHE A 445 1.27 -6.48 19.82
C PHE A 445 1.38 -5.08 19.23
N ASN A 446 2.48 -4.76 18.56
CA ASN A 446 2.67 -3.45 17.91
C ASN A 446 1.58 -3.16 16.86
N LEU A 447 1.24 -4.16 16.03
CA LEU A 447 0.15 -4.05 15.05
C LEU A 447 -1.21 -3.79 15.72
N SER A 448 -1.48 -4.45 16.86
CA SER A 448 -2.71 -4.25 17.61
C SER A 448 -2.80 -2.86 18.21
N ILE A 449 -1.70 -2.34 18.78
CA ILE A 449 -1.64 -0.97 19.29
C ILE A 449 -1.90 0.01 18.14
N ARG A 450 -1.23 -0.16 16.99
CA ARG A 450 -1.46 0.68 15.82
C ARG A 450 -2.95 0.73 15.44
N ILE A 451 -3.60 -0.44 15.34
CA ILE A 451 -5.01 -0.50 14.95
C ILE A 451 -5.91 0.12 16.04
N ALA A 452 -5.59 -0.10 17.31
CA ALA A 452 -6.35 0.46 18.41
C ALA A 452 -6.17 1.99 18.56
N SER A 453 -5.07 2.55 18.06
CA SER A 453 -4.79 4.00 18.05
C SER A 453 -5.31 4.73 16.79
N LEU A 454 -5.97 4.03 15.86
CA LEU A 454 -6.52 4.66 14.67
C LEU A 454 -7.65 5.66 15.02
N PRO A 455 -7.75 6.80 14.34
CA PRO A 455 -8.78 7.79 14.57
C PRO A 455 -10.17 7.25 14.23
N GLU A 456 -11.21 7.84 14.78
CA GLU A 456 -12.61 7.43 14.55
C GLU A 456 -13.02 7.49 13.06
N SER A 457 -12.38 8.37 12.29
CA SER A 457 -12.58 8.47 10.84
C SER A 457 -12.05 7.27 10.06
N HIS A 458 -11.17 6.46 10.65
CA HIS A 458 -10.58 5.31 9.96
C HIS A 458 -11.54 4.11 9.93
N LEU A 459 -11.68 3.42 8.78
CA LEU A 459 -12.62 2.32 8.59
C LEU A 459 -12.44 1.16 9.57
N LEU A 460 -11.22 0.90 10.01
CA LEU A 460 -10.93 -0.17 10.99
C LEU A 460 -11.25 0.24 12.44
N HIS A 461 -11.47 1.53 12.74
CA HIS A 461 -11.84 1.96 14.10
C HIS A 461 -13.16 1.32 14.53
N GLU A 462 -14.17 1.32 13.66
CA GLU A 462 -15.46 0.66 13.94
C GLU A 462 -15.27 -0.84 14.16
N LEU A 463 -14.41 -1.51 13.39
CA LEU A 463 -14.08 -2.92 13.57
C LEU A 463 -13.44 -3.17 14.94
N ALA A 464 -12.47 -2.36 15.34
CA ALA A 464 -11.83 -2.46 16.65
C ALA A 464 -12.80 -2.20 17.80
N SER A 465 -13.70 -1.22 17.65
CA SER A 465 -14.75 -0.91 18.63
C SER A 465 -15.77 -2.03 18.81
N ARG A 466 -16.14 -2.71 17.72
CA ARG A 466 -17.04 -3.89 17.77
C ARG A 466 -16.42 -5.05 18.53
N VAL A 467 -15.12 -5.29 18.40
CA VAL A 467 -14.40 -6.34 19.15
C VAL A 467 -14.55 -6.12 20.66
N LYS A 468 -14.50 -4.86 21.12
CA LYS A 468 -14.68 -4.50 22.52
C LYS A 468 -16.08 -4.83 23.04
N LYS A 469 -17.13 -4.60 22.23
CA LYS A 469 -18.54 -4.82 22.63
C LYS A 469 -18.92 -6.29 22.65
N HIS A 470 -18.38 -7.08 21.73
CA HIS A 470 -18.75 -8.48 21.55
C HIS A 470 -17.58 -9.39 21.91
N ASN A 471 -17.54 -9.81 23.17
CA ASN A 471 -16.52 -10.69 23.74
C ASN A 471 -16.66 -12.14 23.21
N VAL A 472 -16.50 -12.34 21.89
CA VAL A 472 -16.65 -13.65 21.26
C VAL A 472 -15.30 -14.36 21.23
N VAL A 473 -15.15 -15.38 22.07
CA VAL A 473 -13.91 -16.18 22.22
C VAL A 473 -13.54 -16.91 20.92
N HIS A 474 -14.51 -17.30 20.11
CA HIS A 474 -14.33 -18.07 18.87
C HIS A 474 -14.61 -17.24 17.62
N HIS A 475 -13.90 -16.13 17.44
CA HIS A 475 -14.01 -15.35 16.21
C HIS A 475 -13.06 -15.89 15.12
N LYS A 476 -13.46 -15.74 13.83
CA LYS A 476 -12.64 -16.25 12.72
C LYS A 476 -11.42 -15.39 12.45
N MET A 477 -11.55 -14.07 12.54
CA MET A 477 -10.51 -13.10 12.21
C MET A 477 -9.36 -13.12 13.22
N ALA A 478 -8.12 -13.14 12.73
CA ALA A 478 -6.93 -13.03 13.57
C ALA A 478 -6.91 -11.71 14.36
N LEU A 479 -7.29 -10.60 13.74
CA LEU A 479 -7.37 -9.28 14.39
C LEU A 479 -8.28 -9.26 15.60
N HIS A 480 -9.43 -9.96 15.56
CA HIS A 480 -10.31 -10.07 16.72
C HIS A 480 -9.61 -10.75 17.90
N HIS A 481 -8.91 -11.87 17.66
CA HIS A 481 -8.14 -12.55 18.70
C HIS A 481 -7.01 -11.69 19.25
N LEU A 482 -6.37 -10.87 18.40
CA LEU A 482 -5.31 -9.95 18.80
C LEU A 482 -5.84 -8.89 19.77
N LEU A 483 -6.87 -8.15 19.37
CA LEU A 483 -7.44 -7.08 20.18
C LEU A 483 -8.07 -7.59 21.48
N HIS A 484 -8.74 -8.76 21.42
CA HIS A 484 -9.32 -9.40 22.60
C HIS A 484 -8.25 -9.92 23.57
N GLY A 485 -7.23 -10.64 23.06
CA GLY A 485 -6.17 -11.24 23.89
C GLY A 485 -5.30 -10.23 24.62
N LEU A 486 -5.14 -9.03 24.05
CA LEU A 486 -4.35 -7.96 24.66
C LEU A 486 -5.12 -7.14 25.70
N LYS A 487 -6.43 -7.38 25.88
CA LYS A 487 -7.30 -6.61 26.79
C LYS A 487 -7.15 -5.07 26.61
N LEU A 488 -6.83 -4.63 25.39
CA LEU A 488 -6.64 -3.21 25.08
C LEU A 488 -7.95 -2.45 25.26
N LYS A 489 -7.94 -1.47 26.16
CA LYS A 489 -9.06 -0.54 26.34
C LYS A 489 -8.89 0.58 25.33
N LEU A 490 -9.66 0.59 24.25
CA LEU A 490 -9.58 1.57 23.17
C LEU A 490 -9.63 3.04 23.63
N GLY A 491 -10.24 3.37 24.75
CA GLY A 491 -10.28 4.73 25.29
C GLY A 491 -9.08 5.15 26.15
N THR A 492 -8.08 4.26 26.36
CA THR A 492 -6.89 4.56 27.17
C THR A 492 -5.61 4.63 26.33
N ILE A 493 -5.72 4.46 25.02
CA ILE A 493 -4.60 4.58 24.09
C ILE A 493 -4.67 5.98 23.50
N ASP A 494 -3.59 6.71 23.61
CA ASP A 494 -3.46 8.01 22.97
C ASP A 494 -3.64 7.83 21.47
N HIS A 495 -4.70 8.42 20.93
CA HIS A 495 -4.88 8.51 19.50
C HIS A 495 -3.79 9.43 18.97
N HIS A 496 -2.89 8.90 18.16
CA HIS A 496 -1.98 9.75 17.40
C HIS A 496 -2.83 10.57 16.42
N PRO A 497 -2.99 11.88 16.65
CA PRO A 497 -3.53 12.73 15.61
C PRO A 497 -2.59 12.56 14.43
N MET A 498 -3.13 12.35 13.23
CA MET A 498 -2.29 12.39 12.04
C MET A 498 -1.65 13.78 11.99
N SER A 499 -0.37 13.85 12.39
CA SER A 499 0.38 15.10 12.36
C SER A 499 0.75 15.36 10.91
N TYR A 500 -0.02 16.22 10.27
CA TYR A 500 0.42 16.80 9.01
C TYR A 500 1.50 17.83 9.32
N PRO A 501 2.65 17.79 8.65
CA PRO A 501 3.76 18.72 8.91
C PRO A 501 3.46 20.19 8.56
N ALA A 502 2.26 20.48 8.10
CA ALA A 502 1.85 21.82 7.72
C ALA A 502 0.58 22.24 8.45
N LYS A 503 0.70 23.06 9.48
CA LYS A 503 -0.38 24.01 9.77
C LYS A 503 -0.46 24.95 8.55
N LEU A 504 -1.39 24.68 7.63
CA LEU A 504 -1.83 25.70 6.70
C LEU A 504 -2.40 26.83 7.54
N THR A 505 -1.86 28.02 7.41
CA THR A 505 -2.36 29.20 8.13
C THR A 505 -3.84 29.39 7.82
N ASP A 506 -4.65 29.74 8.81
CA ASP A 506 -6.11 29.91 8.76
C ASP A 506 -6.61 30.78 7.61
N THR A 507 -5.76 31.64 7.04
CA THR A 507 -6.04 32.49 5.88
C THR A 507 -6.40 31.71 4.59
N PHE A 508 -6.01 30.42 4.48
CA PHE A 508 -6.39 29.60 3.33
C PHE A 508 -7.83 29.07 3.47
N TYR A 509 -8.31 28.86 4.70
CA TYR A 509 -9.63 28.30 4.99
C TYR A 509 -10.76 29.29 4.77
N HIS A 510 -10.60 30.56 5.10
CA HIS A 510 -11.67 31.56 4.98
C HIS A 510 -12.15 31.81 3.54
N ARG A 511 -11.34 31.55 2.52
CA ARG A 511 -11.78 31.68 1.11
C ARG A 511 -12.66 30.53 0.62
N TYR A 512 -12.63 29.38 1.26
CA TYR A 512 -13.34 28.18 0.81
C TYR A 512 -14.53 27.78 1.69
N HIS A 513 -14.65 28.30 2.91
CA HIS A 513 -15.81 28.08 3.80
C HIS A 513 -17.13 28.61 3.24
N CYS A 514 -17.13 29.50 2.26
CA CYS A 514 -18.36 29.92 1.55
C CYS A 514 -19.00 28.83 0.71
N LEU A 515 -18.41 27.64 0.61
CA LEU A 515 -18.95 26.50 -0.17
C LEU A 515 -19.60 25.41 0.73
N GLU A 516 -19.60 25.55 2.05
CA GLU A 516 -20.22 24.58 2.99
C GLU A 516 -21.75 24.41 2.86
N GLY A 517 -22.42 25.26 2.10
CA GLY A 517 -23.88 25.16 1.85
C GLY A 517 -24.29 24.32 0.64
N ARG A 518 -23.37 23.84 -0.17
CA ARG A 518 -23.72 23.08 -1.37
C ARG A 518 -23.45 21.59 -1.16
N ARG A 519 -24.50 20.83 -0.87
CA ARG A 519 -24.57 19.37 -1.03
C ARG A 519 -23.77 18.98 -2.29
N LEU A 520 -22.94 17.93 -2.18
CA LEU A 520 -22.33 17.24 -3.30
C LEU A 520 -23.37 17.10 -4.43
N LEU A 521 -23.43 18.10 -5.29
CA LEU A 521 -24.20 18.02 -6.52
C LEU A 521 -23.51 16.97 -7.37
N ARG A 522 -24.17 15.82 -7.51
CA ARG A 522 -23.85 14.88 -8.59
C ARG A 522 -23.93 15.70 -9.87
N LEU A 523 -22.78 16.03 -10.45
CA LEU A 523 -22.74 16.65 -11.75
C LEU A 523 -23.45 15.73 -12.74
N PRO A 524 -24.33 16.27 -13.60
CA PRO A 524 -24.95 15.48 -14.64
C PRO A 524 -23.84 14.90 -15.53
N THR A 525 -23.97 13.63 -15.81
CA THR A 525 -23.13 12.92 -16.79
C THR A 525 -23.34 13.56 -18.15
N VAL A 526 -22.29 14.20 -18.68
CA VAL A 526 -22.14 14.49 -20.11
C VAL A 526 -21.32 13.37 -20.73
#